data_b6a361f860839f69bae22be71bac84cc
#
_entry.id   b6a361f860839f69bae22be71bac84cc
#
_cell.length_a   1.000
_cell.length_b   1.000
_cell.length_c   1.000
_cell.angle_alpha   90.00
_cell.angle_beta   90.00
_cell.angle_gamma   90.00
#
_symmetry.space_group_name_H-M   'P 1'
#
loop_
_entity.id
_entity.type
_entity.pdbx_description
1 polymer ?
#
loop_
_entity_poly.entity_id
_entity_poly.type
_entity_poly.pdbx_seq_one_letter_code
_entity_poly.pdbx_strand_id
1 'polypeptide(L)'
;MRKNNYLFLAILLVIMAGLFYISGQHPNTVDPETYKPAVYSTIGALLPPVIAIALALITKEVYSSLFVGIAIGALLYSNGNLELGLNTMLYNENGGMITKLSDSGNVGILVFLVILGIMVALMNKVGGSAAFGQWASKNIKSRVGAQLATIALGVLIFVDDYFNCLTVGSVMRPVTDRHQVSRAKLAYLIDATAAPICIIAPVSSWAAAVTSSVPKGSDINGFNMFLQTIPYNFYAITTLAMMLLLTIMKFDFGSMKVHEDNANKGDLFTTAARPYGDDDDNTDKPNGAVIDLVLPVIVLIICCIIGMIYSGGFFTGESFVDAFAGADAPKGLVLGSMATFFFTFCFYMVRNVMTFKEFTECIPAGFRAMVAPIMILTMAWTLSGMTGLLGAKFYVHDLVANSAGILKMFLPTIIFVVAVFLAFSTGTSWGTFSILIPVVCNVFGSGDTYEMLIISIAACLSGAVCGDHCSPISDTTIMASAGAHSDHVNHVSTQLPYALTAASVSVAGYLIAGGIAYFTESSLALIALPITLCLLFVTLLVMRTYMRKQTA
;
A
#
# COMPACT_ATOMS: atom_id res chain seq x y z
N MET A 1 -11.54 -35.69 4.21
CA MET A 1 -10.88 -34.68 5.08
C MET A 1 -9.97 -35.28 6.18
N ARG A 2 -10.38 -36.29 6.98
CA ARG A 2 -9.53 -36.83 8.08
C ARG A 2 -8.18 -37.46 7.65
N LYS A 3 -8.10 -38.17 6.51
CA LYS A 3 -6.85 -38.81 6.06
C LYS A 3 -5.76 -37.78 5.68
N ASN A 4 -6.13 -36.65 5.10
CA ASN A 4 -5.18 -35.60 4.74
C ASN A 4 -4.58 -34.91 5.97
N ASN A 5 -5.34 -34.80 7.06
CA ASN A 5 -4.85 -34.18 8.30
C ASN A 5 -3.77 -35.04 8.97
N TYR A 6 -3.88 -36.40 8.92
CA TYR A 6 -2.84 -37.29 9.47
C TYR A 6 -1.55 -37.27 8.63
N LEU A 7 -1.70 -37.17 7.29
CA LEU A 7 -0.52 -37.02 6.43
C LEU A 7 0.18 -35.68 6.68
N PHE A 8 -0.57 -34.61 6.79
CA PHE A 8 -0.04 -33.28 7.14
C PHE A 8 0.67 -33.30 8.51
N LEU A 9 0.06 -33.92 9.52
CA LEU A 9 0.64 -34.06 10.85
C LEU A 9 1.93 -34.90 10.83
N ALA A 10 1.95 -36.00 10.07
CA ALA A 10 3.13 -36.83 9.91
C ALA A 10 4.29 -36.09 9.21
N ILE A 11 3.99 -35.34 8.15
CA ILE A 11 4.98 -34.48 7.47
C ILE A 11 5.51 -33.42 8.43
N LEU A 12 4.65 -32.77 9.19
CA LEU A 12 5.03 -31.76 10.17
C LEU A 12 5.96 -32.36 11.24
N LEU A 13 5.64 -33.56 11.76
CA LEU A 13 6.47 -34.23 12.76
C LEU A 13 7.85 -34.64 12.22
N VAL A 14 7.92 -35.09 10.96
CA VAL A 14 9.20 -35.41 10.30
C VAL A 14 10.04 -34.13 10.11
N ILE A 15 9.43 -33.04 9.67
CA ILE A 15 10.09 -31.74 9.56
C ILE A 15 10.59 -31.27 10.92
N MET A 16 9.74 -31.35 11.95
CA MET A 16 10.12 -30.96 13.34
C MET A 16 11.28 -31.80 13.88
N ALA A 17 11.27 -33.11 13.64
CA ALA A 17 12.36 -33.99 14.07
C ALA A 17 13.67 -33.69 13.33
N GLY A 18 13.60 -33.41 12.02
CA GLY A 18 14.76 -32.98 11.23
C GLY A 18 15.33 -31.63 11.71
N LEU A 19 14.47 -30.67 12.00
CA LEU A 19 14.85 -29.36 12.53
C LEU A 19 15.48 -29.49 13.93
N PHE A 20 14.94 -30.39 14.77
CA PHE A 20 15.48 -30.64 16.11
C PHE A 20 16.89 -31.26 16.05
N TYR A 21 17.13 -32.16 15.09
CA TYR A 21 18.45 -32.72 14.86
C TYR A 21 19.47 -31.67 14.38
N ILE A 22 19.07 -30.81 13.44
CA ILE A 22 19.91 -29.72 12.91
C ILE A 22 20.17 -28.68 14.01
N SER A 23 19.18 -28.39 14.85
CA SER A 23 19.30 -27.42 15.96
C SER A 23 20.43 -27.74 16.92
N GLY A 24 20.69 -29.02 17.18
CA GLY A 24 21.81 -29.43 18.07
C GLY A 24 23.20 -29.18 17.49
N GLN A 25 23.33 -28.81 16.23
CA GLN A 25 24.62 -28.59 15.56
C GLN A 25 25.04 -27.13 15.45
N HIS A 26 24.17 -26.19 15.82
CA HIS A 26 24.41 -24.76 15.69
C HIS A 26 24.27 -24.03 17.03
N PRO A 27 24.94 -22.88 17.23
CA PRO A 27 24.89 -22.16 18.49
C PRO A 27 23.47 -21.59 18.73
N ASN A 28 23.03 -21.58 19.99
CA ASN A 28 21.73 -21.04 20.41
C ASN A 28 21.71 -19.52 20.53
N THR A 29 22.89 -18.90 20.60
CA THR A 29 23.08 -17.45 20.66
C THR A 29 24.12 -17.00 19.64
N VAL A 30 23.87 -15.86 19.01
CA VAL A 30 24.76 -15.23 18.04
C VAL A 30 24.91 -13.75 18.40
N ASP A 31 26.06 -13.19 18.07
CA ASP A 31 26.25 -11.75 18.16
C ASP A 31 25.56 -11.07 16.96
N PRO A 32 24.52 -10.26 17.17
CA PRO A 32 23.75 -9.65 16.09
C PRO A 32 24.56 -8.75 15.15
N GLU A 33 25.67 -8.16 15.63
CA GLU A 33 26.49 -7.25 14.84
C GLU A 33 27.40 -7.98 13.83
N THR A 34 27.84 -9.17 14.18
CA THR A 34 28.85 -9.91 13.40
C THR A 34 28.28 -11.12 12.69
N TYR A 35 27.12 -11.63 13.12
CA TYR A 35 26.55 -12.86 12.58
C TYR A 35 25.96 -12.66 11.18
N LYS A 36 26.35 -13.53 10.27
CA LYS A 36 25.78 -13.64 8.93
C LYS A 36 25.33 -15.08 8.68
N PRO A 37 24.02 -15.31 8.38
CA PRO A 37 23.53 -16.64 8.03
C PRO A 37 24.11 -17.12 6.69
N ALA A 38 24.07 -18.43 6.44
CA ALA A 38 24.62 -19.04 5.22
C ALA A 38 24.02 -18.46 3.91
N VAL A 39 22.78 -18.01 3.96
CA VAL A 39 22.06 -17.41 2.81
C VAL A 39 22.16 -15.89 2.74
N TYR A 40 23.00 -15.26 3.58
CA TYR A 40 23.10 -13.81 3.66
C TYR A 40 23.51 -13.19 2.32
N SER A 41 22.77 -12.16 1.89
CA SER A 41 23.01 -11.44 0.63
C SER A 41 23.05 -12.35 -0.62
N THR A 42 22.23 -13.40 -0.61
CA THR A 42 22.02 -14.28 -1.77
C THR A 42 20.58 -14.24 -2.23
N ILE A 43 20.27 -14.89 -3.35
CA ILE A 43 18.88 -15.09 -3.80
C ILE A 43 18.02 -15.79 -2.73
N GLY A 44 18.65 -16.59 -1.86
CA GLY A 44 18.02 -17.25 -0.71
C GLY A 44 17.41 -16.27 0.29
N ALA A 45 17.90 -15.04 0.36
CA ALA A 45 17.34 -13.98 1.20
C ALA A 45 15.91 -13.55 0.79
N LEU A 46 15.51 -13.82 -0.45
CA LEU A 46 14.16 -13.54 -0.95
C LEU A 46 13.19 -14.71 -0.79
N LEU A 47 13.63 -15.88 -0.32
CA LEU A 47 12.77 -17.06 -0.15
C LEU A 47 11.59 -16.82 0.83
N PRO A 48 11.77 -16.19 2.00
CA PRO A 48 10.68 -16.00 2.96
C PRO A 48 9.46 -15.27 2.34
N PRO A 49 9.61 -14.07 1.75
CA PRO A 49 8.49 -13.38 1.14
C PRO A 49 7.95 -14.10 -0.10
N VAL A 50 8.80 -14.71 -0.93
CA VAL A 50 8.36 -15.46 -2.12
C VAL A 50 7.47 -16.65 -1.73
N ILE A 51 7.85 -17.40 -0.68
CA ILE A 51 7.04 -18.52 -0.19
C ILE A 51 5.75 -18.02 0.44
N ALA A 52 5.79 -16.96 1.25
CA ALA A 52 4.59 -16.37 1.83
C ALA A 52 3.58 -15.97 0.74
N ILE A 53 4.05 -15.29 -0.31
CA ILE A 53 3.24 -14.86 -1.44
C ILE A 53 2.67 -16.07 -2.20
N ALA A 54 3.50 -17.04 -2.54
CA ALA A 54 3.06 -18.22 -3.28
C ALA A 54 1.99 -18.99 -2.50
N LEU A 55 2.18 -19.17 -1.18
CA LEU A 55 1.19 -19.80 -0.32
C LEU A 55 -0.10 -18.99 -0.24
N ALA A 56 -0.04 -17.67 -0.08
CA ALA A 56 -1.21 -16.82 -0.03
C ALA A 56 -2.06 -16.91 -1.31
N LEU A 57 -1.41 -16.94 -2.47
CA LEU A 57 -2.10 -17.08 -3.76
C LEU A 57 -2.70 -18.50 -3.95
N ILE A 58 -2.02 -19.55 -3.50
CA ILE A 58 -2.48 -20.93 -3.64
C ILE A 58 -3.59 -21.26 -2.64
N THR A 59 -3.38 -20.90 -1.36
CA THR A 59 -4.29 -21.28 -0.26
C THR A 59 -5.43 -20.28 -0.09
N LYS A 60 -5.29 -19.07 -0.61
CA LYS A 60 -6.18 -17.92 -0.37
C LYS A 60 -6.29 -17.57 1.11
N GLU A 61 -5.23 -17.87 1.89
CA GLU A 61 -5.19 -17.63 3.32
C GLU A 61 -3.89 -16.88 3.65
N VAL A 62 -4.02 -15.64 4.16
CA VAL A 62 -2.91 -14.70 4.32
C VAL A 62 -2.14 -14.94 5.63
N TYR A 63 -2.83 -15.17 6.74
CA TYR A 63 -2.19 -15.26 8.07
C TYR A 63 -1.21 -16.43 8.17
N SER A 64 -1.67 -17.64 7.80
CA SER A 64 -0.81 -18.83 7.81
C SER A 64 0.34 -18.69 6.82
N SER A 65 0.09 -18.08 5.67
CA SER A 65 1.11 -17.86 4.64
C SER A 65 2.22 -16.92 5.12
N LEU A 66 1.85 -15.80 5.74
CA LEU A 66 2.81 -14.88 6.36
C LEU A 66 3.58 -15.57 7.50
N PHE A 67 2.87 -16.34 8.37
CA PHE A 67 3.51 -17.06 9.45
C PHE A 67 4.55 -18.07 8.94
N VAL A 68 4.23 -18.84 7.90
CA VAL A 68 5.17 -19.78 7.28
C VAL A 68 6.38 -19.04 6.70
N GLY A 69 6.16 -17.90 6.01
CA GLY A 69 7.25 -17.07 5.52
C GLY A 69 8.17 -16.57 6.63
N ILE A 70 7.59 -16.07 7.73
CA ILE A 70 8.35 -15.62 8.91
C ILE A 70 9.15 -16.78 9.51
N ALA A 71 8.52 -17.95 9.70
CA ALA A 71 9.18 -19.13 10.25
C ALA A 71 10.34 -19.60 9.39
N ILE A 72 10.17 -19.63 8.06
CA ILE A 72 11.25 -19.94 7.12
C ILE A 72 12.37 -18.91 7.21
N GLY A 73 12.04 -17.61 7.27
CA GLY A 73 13.05 -16.56 7.44
C GLY A 73 13.87 -16.73 8.71
N ALA A 74 13.20 -17.02 9.83
CA ALA A 74 13.84 -17.27 11.11
C ALA A 74 14.72 -18.54 11.09
N LEU A 75 14.25 -19.62 10.45
CA LEU A 75 15.01 -20.85 10.28
C LEU A 75 16.25 -20.67 9.38
N LEU A 76 16.12 -19.90 8.31
CA LEU A 76 17.25 -19.57 7.43
C LEU A 76 18.28 -18.71 8.17
N TYR A 77 17.81 -17.73 8.96
CA TYR A 77 18.70 -16.91 9.78
C TYR A 77 19.45 -17.74 10.82
N SER A 78 18.75 -18.65 11.50
CA SER A 78 19.33 -19.52 12.53
C SER A 78 20.12 -20.73 12.00
N ASN A 79 20.25 -20.88 10.66
CA ASN A 79 20.79 -22.08 10.02
C ASN A 79 20.13 -23.38 10.53
N GLY A 80 18.81 -23.33 10.83
CA GLY A 80 18.02 -24.47 11.28
C GLY A 80 18.00 -24.68 12.80
N ASN A 81 18.65 -23.85 13.61
CA ASN A 81 18.55 -23.92 15.07
C ASN A 81 17.18 -23.40 15.51
N LEU A 82 16.38 -24.25 16.18
CA LEU A 82 15.00 -23.92 16.57
C LEU A 82 14.93 -22.87 17.67
N GLU A 83 15.81 -22.93 18.66
CA GLU A 83 15.83 -21.98 19.78
C GLU A 83 16.20 -20.59 19.28
N LEU A 84 17.31 -20.49 18.54
CA LEU A 84 17.72 -19.25 17.90
C LEU A 84 16.65 -18.75 16.92
N GLY A 85 16.01 -19.64 16.15
CA GLY A 85 14.95 -19.30 15.21
C GLY A 85 13.73 -18.69 15.91
N LEU A 86 13.25 -19.29 17.00
CA LEU A 86 12.15 -18.76 17.78
C LEU A 86 12.47 -17.41 18.44
N ASN A 87 13.68 -17.30 19.00
CA ASN A 87 14.15 -16.03 19.56
C ASN A 87 14.27 -14.96 18.48
N THR A 88 14.77 -15.31 17.29
CA THR A 88 14.86 -14.40 16.16
C THR A 88 13.47 -13.94 15.71
N MET A 89 12.54 -14.87 15.57
CA MET A 89 11.16 -14.54 15.15
C MET A 89 10.46 -13.59 16.12
N LEU A 90 10.70 -13.75 17.43
CA LEU A 90 9.98 -12.98 18.46
C LEU A 90 10.74 -11.75 18.94
N TYR A 91 12.03 -11.88 19.27
CA TYR A 91 12.78 -10.90 20.05
C TYR A 91 14.01 -10.32 19.36
N ASN A 92 14.35 -10.75 18.13
CA ASN A 92 15.51 -10.18 17.45
C ASN A 92 15.38 -8.66 17.34
N GLU A 93 16.41 -7.92 17.74
CA GLU A 93 16.41 -6.44 17.85
C GLU A 93 16.14 -5.74 16.51
N ASN A 94 16.48 -6.36 15.38
CA ASN A 94 16.33 -5.77 14.05
C ASN A 94 15.11 -6.29 13.27
N GLY A 95 14.54 -7.43 13.66
CA GLY A 95 13.52 -8.08 12.84
C GLY A 95 12.41 -8.80 13.60
N GLY A 96 12.56 -9.02 14.91
CA GLY A 96 11.61 -9.78 15.73
C GLY A 96 10.24 -9.11 15.87
N MET A 97 9.20 -9.91 16.00
CA MET A 97 7.81 -9.45 16.10
C MET A 97 7.60 -8.44 17.25
N ILE A 98 8.13 -8.75 18.44
CA ILE A 98 8.03 -7.88 19.61
C ILE A 98 8.74 -6.56 19.36
N THR A 99 9.91 -6.61 18.73
CA THR A 99 10.68 -5.41 18.37
C THR A 99 9.93 -4.55 17.37
N LYS A 100 9.32 -5.16 16.35
CA LYS A 100 8.48 -4.42 15.39
C LYS A 100 7.25 -3.81 16.03
N LEU A 101 6.64 -4.48 17.02
CA LEU A 101 5.53 -3.92 17.81
C LEU A 101 5.98 -2.88 18.85
N SER A 102 7.25 -2.84 19.21
CA SER A 102 7.79 -1.84 20.14
C SER A 102 8.34 -0.61 19.41
N ASP A 103 8.42 -0.65 18.08
CA ASP A 103 8.83 0.49 17.27
C ASP A 103 7.76 1.59 17.32
N SER A 104 8.18 2.80 17.68
CA SER A 104 7.27 3.93 17.87
C SER A 104 6.53 4.34 16.60
N GLY A 105 7.17 4.19 15.42
CA GLY A 105 6.54 4.45 14.14
C GLY A 105 5.44 3.44 13.85
N ASN A 106 5.76 2.16 13.97
CA ASN A 106 4.79 1.08 13.76
C ASN A 106 3.60 1.18 14.72
N VAL A 107 3.87 1.36 16.03
CA VAL A 107 2.81 1.57 17.02
C VAL A 107 1.99 2.82 16.71
N GLY A 108 2.64 3.90 16.26
CA GLY A 108 1.95 5.11 15.82
C GLY A 108 0.94 4.81 14.71
N ILE A 109 1.33 4.03 13.69
CA ILE A 109 0.42 3.58 12.62
C ILE A 109 -0.74 2.77 13.19
N LEU A 110 -0.48 1.80 14.09
CA LEU A 110 -1.56 1.00 14.70
C LEU A 110 -2.53 1.87 15.49
N VAL A 111 -2.05 2.82 16.28
CA VAL A 111 -2.89 3.76 17.04
C VAL A 111 -3.71 4.63 16.08
N PHE A 112 -3.10 5.15 15.03
CA PHE A 112 -3.79 5.91 13.99
C PHE A 112 -4.91 5.10 13.34
N LEU A 113 -4.65 3.83 12.95
CA LEU A 113 -5.65 2.94 12.38
C LEU A 113 -6.84 2.71 13.34
N VAL A 114 -6.56 2.48 14.62
CA VAL A 114 -7.61 2.30 15.64
C VAL A 114 -8.46 3.56 15.74
N ILE A 115 -7.85 4.75 15.81
CA ILE A 115 -8.58 6.02 15.87
C ILE A 115 -9.44 6.21 14.62
N LEU A 116 -8.91 5.90 13.43
CA LEU A 116 -9.69 5.97 12.19
C LEU A 116 -10.87 4.98 12.21
N GLY A 117 -10.65 3.75 12.64
CA GLY A 117 -11.73 2.77 12.81
C GLY A 117 -12.83 3.27 13.75
N ILE A 118 -12.44 3.92 14.87
CA ILE A 118 -13.38 4.55 15.79
C ILE A 118 -14.13 5.70 15.11
N MET A 119 -13.42 6.55 14.37
CA MET A 119 -14.05 7.66 13.62
C MET A 119 -15.08 7.15 12.61
N VAL A 120 -14.78 6.06 11.88
CA VAL A 120 -15.71 5.40 10.97
C VAL A 120 -16.94 4.86 11.73
N ALA A 121 -16.72 4.17 12.85
CA ALA A 121 -17.82 3.67 13.68
C ALA A 121 -18.72 4.81 14.20
N LEU A 122 -18.13 5.93 14.62
CA LEU A 122 -18.87 7.13 15.04
C LEU A 122 -19.70 7.73 13.91
N MET A 123 -19.09 7.95 12.73
CA MET A 123 -19.78 8.52 11.57
C MET A 123 -20.93 7.63 11.10
N ASN A 124 -20.76 6.31 11.16
CA ASN A 124 -21.82 5.35 10.83
C ASN A 124 -22.92 5.34 11.90
N LYS A 125 -22.55 5.32 13.19
CA LYS A 125 -23.53 5.31 14.31
C LYS A 125 -24.41 6.54 14.33
N VAL A 126 -23.87 7.71 14.01
CA VAL A 126 -24.63 8.96 13.89
C VAL A 126 -25.51 8.99 12.64
N GLY A 127 -25.23 8.13 11.66
CA GLY A 127 -25.93 8.09 10.38
C GLY A 127 -25.36 9.07 9.34
N GLY A 128 -24.17 9.63 9.57
CA GLY A 128 -23.50 10.55 8.64
C GLY A 128 -23.20 9.90 7.29
N SER A 129 -22.72 8.66 7.29
CA SER A 129 -22.48 7.87 6.06
C SER A 129 -23.78 7.59 5.30
N ALA A 130 -24.86 7.24 6.00
CA ALA A 130 -26.17 7.02 5.39
C ALA A 130 -26.74 8.32 4.79
N ALA A 131 -26.60 9.45 5.50
CA ALA A 131 -27.03 10.76 5.02
C ALA A 131 -26.24 11.20 3.78
N PHE A 132 -24.92 10.97 3.76
CA PHE A 132 -24.08 11.21 2.57
C PHE A 132 -24.49 10.28 1.42
N GLY A 133 -24.70 9.00 1.70
CA GLY A 133 -25.22 8.04 0.73
C GLY A 133 -26.57 8.46 0.12
N GLN A 134 -27.49 8.99 0.93
CA GLN A 134 -28.77 9.53 0.45
C GLN A 134 -28.56 10.79 -0.40
N TRP A 135 -27.70 11.71 0.04
CA TRP A 135 -27.35 12.91 -0.74
C TRP A 135 -26.68 12.52 -2.07
N ALA A 136 -25.68 11.64 -2.03
CA ALA A 136 -24.98 11.13 -3.20
C ALA A 136 -25.93 10.39 -4.14
N SER A 137 -26.84 9.56 -3.62
CA SER A 137 -27.86 8.84 -4.38
C SER A 137 -28.86 9.77 -5.07
N LYS A 138 -29.15 10.95 -4.47
CA LYS A 138 -30.02 11.98 -5.10
C LYS A 138 -29.28 12.73 -6.20
N ASN A 139 -28.00 12.98 -6.04
CA ASN A 139 -27.19 13.81 -6.93
C ASN A 139 -26.41 12.95 -7.95
N ILE A 140 -25.91 11.78 -7.54
CA ILE A 140 -25.25 10.81 -8.39
C ILE A 140 -26.30 9.86 -8.94
N LYS A 141 -26.54 9.94 -10.25
CA LYS A 141 -27.64 9.21 -10.92
C LYS A 141 -27.14 8.03 -11.76
N SER A 142 -25.86 7.72 -11.72
CA SER A 142 -25.29 6.69 -12.58
C SER A 142 -24.14 5.96 -11.91
N ARG A 143 -23.94 4.70 -12.32
CA ARG A 143 -22.80 3.88 -11.92
C ARG A 143 -21.46 4.55 -12.25
N VAL A 144 -21.34 5.18 -13.41
CA VAL A 144 -20.15 5.98 -13.79
C VAL A 144 -19.96 7.15 -12.84
N GLY A 145 -21.05 7.85 -12.48
CA GLY A 145 -21.01 8.95 -11.52
C GLY A 145 -20.51 8.50 -10.15
N ALA A 146 -20.93 7.32 -9.67
CA ALA A 146 -20.47 6.77 -8.40
C ALA A 146 -18.96 6.46 -8.42
N GLN A 147 -18.47 5.86 -9.48
CA GLN A 147 -17.03 5.58 -9.66
C GLN A 147 -16.22 6.87 -9.79
N LEU A 148 -16.68 7.85 -10.60
CA LEU A 148 -15.98 9.14 -10.73
C LEU A 148 -15.96 9.93 -9.42
N ALA A 149 -17.05 9.89 -8.64
CA ALA A 149 -17.08 10.51 -7.32
C ALA A 149 -16.13 9.82 -6.33
N THR A 150 -15.98 8.50 -6.41
CA THR A 150 -14.99 7.74 -5.63
C THR A 150 -13.56 8.17 -6.00
N ILE A 151 -13.26 8.25 -7.29
CA ILE A 151 -11.97 8.71 -7.79
C ILE A 151 -11.69 10.15 -7.34
N ALA A 152 -12.68 11.05 -7.50
CA ALA A 152 -12.52 12.45 -7.09
C ALA A 152 -12.27 12.60 -5.59
N LEU A 153 -12.98 11.83 -4.75
CA LEU A 153 -12.74 11.83 -3.31
C LEU A 153 -11.35 11.28 -2.97
N GLY A 154 -10.92 10.19 -3.61
CA GLY A 154 -9.58 9.64 -3.45
C GLY A 154 -8.49 10.63 -3.83
N VAL A 155 -8.66 11.35 -4.95
CA VAL A 155 -7.74 12.43 -5.36
C VAL A 155 -7.70 13.57 -4.35
N LEU A 156 -8.82 13.92 -3.72
CA LEU A 156 -8.88 14.98 -2.71
C LEU A 156 -8.20 14.60 -1.40
N ILE A 157 -8.11 13.31 -1.08
CA ILE A 157 -7.46 12.80 0.14
C ILE A 157 -6.03 12.37 -0.20
N PHE A 158 -5.21 13.31 -0.65
CA PHE A 158 -3.84 13.06 -1.12
C PHE A 158 -2.76 13.13 -0.03
N VAL A 159 -3.13 13.45 1.19
CA VAL A 159 -2.16 13.74 2.27
C VAL A 159 -1.42 12.48 2.70
N ASP A 160 -2.14 11.36 2.78
CA ASP A 160 -1.61 10.09 3.23
C ASP A 160 -2.41 8.93 2.62
N ASP A 161 -1.73 7.88 2.19
CA ASP A 161 -2.31 6.73 1.50
C ASP A 161 -3.14 5.84 2.44
N TYR A 162 -2.70 5.63 3.67
CA TYR A 162 -3.44 4.86 4.68
C TYR A 162 -4.78 5.53 5.02
N PHE A 163 -4.72 6.84 5.24
CA PHE A 163 -5.91 7.64 5.49
C PHE A 163 -6.87 7.62 4.31
N ASN A 164 -6.35 7.71 3.09
CA ASN A 164 -7.13 7.60 1.86
C ASN A 164 -7.90 6.28 1.81
N CYS A 165 -7.21 5.15 1.96
CA CYS A 165 -7.81 3.82 1.87
C CYS A 165 -9.04 3.65 2.77
N LEU A 166 -8.93 4.02 4.03
CA LEU A 166 -10.01 3.81 5.00
C LEU A 166 -11.15 4.82 4.83
N THR A 167 -10.82 6.08 4.56
CA THR A 167 -11.82 7.15 4.48
C THR A 167 -12.63 7.05 3.20
N VAL A 168 -11.99 6.93 2.03
CA VAL A 168 -12.70 6.79 0.76
C VAL A 168 -13.60 5.56 0.78
N GLY A 169 -13.11 4.44 1.32
CA GLY A 169 -13.87 3.21 1.44
C GLY A 169 -15.14 3.37 2.27
N SER A 170 -15.01 3.87 3.49
CA SER A 170 -16.15 4.04 4.39
C SER A 170 -17.19 5.01 3.85
N VAL A 171 -16.77 6.09 3.18
CA VAL A 171 -17.66 7.12 2.62
C VAL A 171 -18.34 6.65 1.35
N MET A 172 -17.62 6.01 0.45
CA MET A 172 -18.14 5.69 -0.89
C MET A 172 -18.80 4.32 -0.99
N ARG A 173 -18.56 3.41 -0.03
CA ARG A 173 -19.18 2.08 -0.01
C ARG A 173 -20.70 2.12 -0.13
N PRO A 174 -21.47 2.88 0.68
CA PRO A 174 -22.93 2.93 0.53
C PRO A 174 -23.38 3.49 -0.82
N VAL A 175 -22.58 4.39 -1.42
CA VAL A 175 -22.89 4.99 -2.73
C VAL A 175 -22.65 3.97 -3.85
N THR A 176 -21.52 3.29 -3.83
CA THR A 176 -21.15 2.30 -4.84
C THR A 176 -22.07 1.08 -4.80
N ASP A 177 -22.47 0.63 -3.60
CA ASP A 177 -23.41 -0.47 -3.43
C ASP A 177 -24.78 -0.17 -4.08
N ARG A 178 -25.32 1.02 -3.83
CA ARG A 178 -26.58 1.47 -4.46
C ARG A 178 -26.52 1.52 -5.98
N HIS A 179 -25.35 1.78 -6.53
CA HIS A 179 -25.12 1.84 -7.97
C HIS A 179 -24.57 0.53 -8.54
N GLN A 180 -24.64 -0.57 -7.78
CA GLN A 180 -24.25 -1.91 -8.21
C GLN A 180 -22.80 -1.98 -8.72
N VAL A 181 -21.87 -1.25 -8.10
CA VAL A 181 -20.42 -1.39 -8.29
C VAL A 181 -19.93 -2.47 -7.34
N SER A 182 -19.17 -3.43 -7.83
CA SER A 182 -18.67 -4.52 -6.97
C SER A 182 -17.73 -4.02 -5.88
N ARG A 183 -17.69 -4.73 -4.74
CA ARG A 183 -16.77 -4.43 -3.64
C ARG A 183 -15.31 -4.53 -4.07
N ALA A 184 -14.99 -5.46 -4.97
CA ALA A 184 -13.67 -5.59 -5.57
C ALA A 184 -13.32 -4.35 -6.43
N LYS A 185 -14.27 -3.81 -7.21
CA LYS A 185 -14.04 -2.59 -7.98
C LYS A 185 -13.87 -1.38 -7.08
N LEU A 186 -14.66 -1.27 -6.02
CA LEU A 186 -14.49 -0.21 -5.02
C LEU A 186 -13.09 -0.29 -4.38
N ALA A 187 -12.67 -1.47 -3.95
CA ALA A 187 -11.34 -1.68 -3.37
C ALA A 187 -10.22 -1.25 -4.34
N TYR A 188 -10.35 -1.60 -5.64
CA TYR A 188 -9.42 -1.14 -6.67
C TYR A 188 -9.41 0.39 -6.83
N LEU A 189 -10.57 1.05 -6.83
CA LEU A 189 -10.64 2.51 -6.96
C LEU A 189 -10.00 3.23 -5.76
N ILE A 190 -10.15 2.66 -4.57
CA ILE A 190 -9.52 3.16 -3.34
C ILE A 190 -8.01 3.00 -3.44
N ASP A 191 -7.51 1.78 -3.66
CA ASP A 191 -6.09 1.45 -3.68
C ASP A 191 -5.36 2.23 -4.78
N ALA A 192 -5.96 2.30 -5.99
CA ALA A 192 -5.44 3.03 -7.13
C ALA A 192 -5.48 4.58 -6.97
N THR A 193 -6.18 5.12 -5.97
CA THR A 193 -6.15 6.55 -5.61
C THR A 193 -5.40 6.83 -4.31
N ALA A 194 -4.86 5.81 -3.65
CA ALA A 194 -4.08 5.97 -2.42
C ALA A 194 -2.61 6.30 -2.74
N ALA A 195 -1.71 5.33 -2.72
CA ALA A 195 -0.30 5.54 -3.02
C ALA A 195 -0.04 6.23 -4.38
N PRO A 196 -0.76 5.90 -5.49
CA PRO A 196 -0.55 6.59 -6.76
C PRO A 196 -0.83 8.10 -6.74
N ILE A 197 -1.74 8.59 -5.89
CA ILE A 197 -1.96 10.04 -5.74
C ILE A 197 -0.91 10.65 -4.80
N CYS A 198 -0.61 9.99 -3.67
CA CYS A 198 0.32 10.52 -2.68
C CYS A 198 1.73 10.72 -3.25
N ILE A 199 2.17 9.83 -4.17
CA ILE A 199 3.50 9.88 -4.78
C ILE A 199 3.67 11.00 -5.82
N ILE A 200 2.58 11.59 -6.31
CA ILE A 200 2.59 12.74 -7.22
C ILE A 200 2.09 14.02 -6.56
N ALA A 201 1.68 13.96 -5.28
CA ALA A 201 1.20 15.10 -4.53
C ALA A 201 2.36 15.80 -3.81
N PRO A 202 2.60 17.10 -4.06
CA PRO A 202 3.74 17.82 -3.47
C PRO A 202 3.68 17.92 -1.95
N VAL A 203 2.48 17.82 -1.38
CA VAL A 203 2.21 17.96 0.05
C VAL A 203 1.60 16.66 0.56
N SER A 204 2.45 15.63 0.72
CA SER A 204 2.04 14.30 1.17
C SER A 204 3.07 13.70 2.13
N SER A 205 2.67 12.65 2.85
CA SER A 205 3.60 11.85 3.65
C SER A 205 4.73 11.27 2.79
N TRP A 206 4.45 10.98 1.52
CA TRP A 206 5.44 10.48 0.56
C TRP A 206 6.49 11.51 0.16
N ALA A 207 6.10 12.77 -0.06
CA ALA A 207 7.05 13.84 -0.35
C ALA A 207 8.09 13.97 0.77
N ALA A 208 7.64 13.91 2.03
CA ALA A 208 8.51 13.92 3.20
C ALA A 208 9.43 12.70 3.26
N ALA A 209 8.87 11.50 3.10
CA ALA A 209 9.62 10.25 3.18
C ALA A 209 10.69 10.13 2.07
N VAL A 210 10.34 10.47 0.83
CA VAL A 210 11.27 10.46 -0.30
C VAL A 210 12.40 11.45 -0.09
N THR A 211 12.07 12.67 0.35
CA THR A 211 13.06 13.71 0.67
C THR A 211 14.05 13.23 1.74
N SER A 212 13.57 12.58 2.78
CA SER A 212 14.40 12.06 3.87
C SER A 212 15.25 10.85 3.47
N SER A 213 14.92 10.19 2.36
CA SER A 213 15.66 9.03 1.85
C SER A 213 16.90 9.41 1.03
N VAL A 214 17.08 10.70 0.70
CA VAL A 214 18.28 11.18 0.02
C VAL A 214 19.47 11.14 0.98
N PRO A 215 20.65 10.64 0.53
CA PRO A 215 21.83 10.55 1.39
C PRO A 215 22.25 11.92 1.95
N LYS A 216 22.51 11.97 3.26
CA LYS A 216 23.01 13.18 3.91
C LYS A 216 24.39 13.55 3.36
N GLY A 217 24.56 14.82 3.00
CA GLY A 217 25.82 15.34 2.42
C GLY A 217 25.91 15.19 0.90
N SER A 218 24.86 14.74 0.22
CA SER A 218 24.73 14.89 -1.23
C SER A 218 24.29 16.32 -1.57
N ASP A 219 24.70 16.84 -2.74
CA ASP A 219 24.28 18.15 -3.24
C ASP A 219 22.85 18.13 -3.81
N ILE A 220 22.08 17.07 -3.55
CA ILE A 220 20.73 16.86 -4.05
C ILE A 220 19.72 17.40 -3.05
N ASN A 221 18.94 18.41 -3.44
CA ASN A 221 17.77 18.81 -2.68
C ASN A 221 16.66 17.78 -2.88
N GLY A 222 16.36 17.00 -1.84
CA GLY A 222 15.44 15.88 -1.92
C GLY A 222 14.00 16.29 -2.27
N PHE A 223 13.54 17.45 -1.80
CA PHE A 223 12.20 17.93 -2.14
C PHE A 223 12.10 18.38 -3.60
N ASN A 224 13.08 19.13 -4.08
CA ASN A 224 13.14 19.53 -5.49
C ASN A 224 13.27 18.30 -6.42
N MET A 225 14.09 17.33 -6.03
CA MET A 225 14.18 16.03 -6.71
C MET A 225 12.80 15.37 -6.77
N PHE A 226 12.09 15.28 -5.65
CA PHE A 226 10.75 14.70 -5.62
C PHE A 226 9.79 15.41 -6.59
N LEU A 227 9.74 16.74 -6.58
CA LEU A 227 8.89 17.50 -7.51
C LEU A 227 9.21 17.19 -8.98
N GLN A 228 10.49 17.07 -9.30
CA GLN A 228 10.92 16.76 -10.67
C GLN A 228 10.59 15.32 -11.09
N THR A 229 10.41 14.38 -10.14
CA THR A 229 10.02 13.01 -10.47
C THR A 229 8.55 12.89 -10.88
N ILE A 230 7.69 13.85 -10.51
CA ILE A 230 6.23 13.77 -10.73
C ILE A 230 5.87 13.46 -12.19
N PRO A 231 6.35 14.19 -13.21
CA PRO A 231 5.98 13.91 -14.60
C PRO A 231 6.55 12.60 -15.14
N TYR A 232 7.53 12.02 -14.49
CA TYR A 232 8.11 10.72 -14.84
C TYR A 232 7.51 9.56 -14.03
N ASN A 233 6.54 9.82 -13.16
CA ASN A 233 5.90 8.80 -12.36
C ASN A 233 4.85 8.03 -13.18
N PHE A 234 5.33 7.26 -14.19
CA PHE A 234 4.47 6.70 -15.21
C PHE A 234 3.43 5.74 -14.66
N TYR A 235 3.78 4.89 -13.66
CA TYR A 235 2.81 3.95 -13.11
C TYR A 235 1.64 4.67 -12.42
N ALA A 236 1.92 5.66 -11.60
CA ALA A 236 0.88 6.43 -10.93
C ALA A 236 -0.04 7.12 -11.96
N ILE A 237 0.56 7.83 -12.92
CA ILE A 237 -0.19 8.58 -13.94
C ILE A 237 -0.98 7.64 -14.86
N THR A 238 -0.40 6.50 -15.29
CA THR A 238 -1.12 5.53 -16.14
C THR A 238 -2.22 4.81 -15.39
N THR A 239 -2.03 4.50 -14.09
CA THR A 239 -3.06 3.89 -13.24
C THR A 239 -4.27 4.82 -13.09
N LEU A 240 -4.03 6.10 -12.80
CA LEU A 240 -5.09 7.11 -12.71
C LEU A 240 -5.82 7.33 -14.04
N ALA A 241 -5.05 7.45 -15.13
CA ALA A 241 -5.62 7.58 -16.47
C ALA A 241 -6.44 6.33 -16.85
N MET A 242 -5.95 5.13 -16.55
CA MET A 242 -6.64 3.87 -16.80
C MET A 242 -7.95 3.79 -16.02
N MET A 243 -7.95 4.12 -14.74
CA MET A 243 -9.16 4.18 -13.90
C MET A 243 -10.24 5.06 -14.53
N LEU A 244 -9.88 6.28 -14.94
CA LEU A 244 -10.78 7.22 -15.60
C LEU A 244 -11.28 6.66 -16.94
N LEU A 245 -10.39 6.13 -17.77
CA LEU A 245 -10.73 5.57 -19.08
C LEU A 245 -11.67 4.36 -18.94
N LEU A 246 -11.38 3.40 -18.05
CA LEU A 246 -12.24 2.25 -17.81
C LEU A 246 -13.64 2.67 -17.35
N THR A 247 -13.72 3.64 -16.44
CA THR A 247 -14.98 4.16 -15.92
C THR A 247 -15.81 4.86 -17.01
N ILE A 248 -15.18 5.74 -17.81
CA ILE A 248 -15.86 6.49 -18.88
C ILE A 248 -16.24 5.56 -20.03
N MET A 249 -15.37 4.64 -20.43
CA MET A 249 -15.60 3.67 -21.49
C MET A 249 -16.58 2.57 -21.09
N LYS A 250 -16.96 2.47 -19.79
CA LYS A 250 -17.81 1.40 -19.24
C LYS A 250 -17.29 0.02 -19.63
N PHE A 251 -16.01 -0.22 -19.37
CA PHE A 251 -15.29 -1.39 -19.81
C PHE A 251 -14.46 -1.95 -18.67
N ASP A 252 -14.61 -3.23 -18.41
CA ASP A 252 -13.83 -4.00 -17.45
C ASP A 252 -13.30 -5.26 -18.10
N PHE A 253 -12.15 -5.75 -17.67
CA PHE A 253 -11.50 -6.93 -18.22
C PHE A 253 -10.90 -7.81 -17.11
N GLY A 254 -10.45 -9.00 -17.50
CA GLY A 254 -9.89 -9.96 -16.55
C GLY A 254 -10.92 -10.43 -15.52
N SER A 255 -10.47 -10.77 -14.34
CA SER A 255 -11.31 -11.22 -13.22
C SER A 255 -12.26 -10.12 -12.71
N MET A 256 -11.87 -8.85 -12.80
CA MET A 256 -12.73 -7.73 -12.42
C MET A 256 -14.03 -7.70 -13.23
N LYS A 257 -14.00 -8.06 -14.52
CA LYS A 257 -15.21 -8.12 -15.34
C LYS A 257 -16.26 -9.05 -14.78
N VAL A 258 -15.85 -10.21 -14.24
CA VAL A 258 -16.78 -11.17 -13.64
C VAL A 258 -17.46 -10.57 -12.40
N HIS A 259 -16.69 -9.88 -11.56
CA HIS A 259 -17.23 -9.20 -10.37
C HIS A 259 -18.22 -8.08 -10.74
N GLU A 260 -17.89 -7.30 -11.77
CA GLU A 260 -18.74 -6.23 -12.24
C GLU A 260 -20.01 -6.74 -12.94
N ASP A 261 -19.92 -7.83 -13.71
CA ASP A 261 -21.07 -8.48 -14.34
C ASP A 261 -22.03 -9.08 -13.28
N ASN A 262 -21.51 -9.62 -12.17
CA ASN A 262 -22.32 -10.13 -11.07
C ASN A 262 -22.92 -8.98 -10.23
N ALA A 263 -22.18 -7.92 -9.99
CA ALA A 263 -22.69 -6.74 -9.31
C ALA A 263 -23.86 -6.10 -10.05
N ASN A 264 -23.84 -6.09 -11.40
CA ASN A 264 -24.99 -5.65 -12.22
C ASN A 264 -26.25 -6.51 -12.00
N LYS A 265 -26.10 -7.75 -11.50
CA LYS A 265 -27.21 -8.65 -11.17
C LYS A 265 -27.58 -8.58 -9.68
N GLY A 266 -26.93 -7.74 -8.90
CA GLY A 266 -27.17 -7.53 -7.47
C GLY A 266 -26.20 -8.29 -6.54
N ASP A 267 -25.26 -9.09 -7.06
CA ASP A 267 -24.24 -9.74 -6.24
C ASP A 267 -22.95 -8.90 -6.21
N LEU A 268 -22.80 -8.09 -5.17
CA LEU A 268 -21.67 -7.17 -5.01
C LEU A 268 -20.34 -7.88 -4.68
N PHE A 269 -20.38 -9.12 -4.24
CA PHE A 269 -19.21 -9.84 -3.71
C PHE A 269 -18.67 -10.93 -4.63
N THR A 270 -19.52 -11.56 -5.43
CA THR A 270 -19.20 -12.69 -6.34
C THR A 270 -18.79 -13.98 -5.62
N THR A 271 -18.20 -13.89 -4.42
CA THR A 271 -17.76 -15.04 -3.61
C THR A 271 -18.58 -15.15 -2.33
N ALA A 272 -18.57 -16.34 -1.71
CA ALA A 272 -19.27 -16.56 -0.44
C ALA A 272 -18.55 -15.95 0.76
N ALA A 273 -17.29 -15.56 0.61
CA ALA A 273 -16.52 -14.96 1.69
C ALA A 273 -17.06 -13.56 2.06
N ARG A 274 -17.38 -13.39 3.33
CA ARG A 274 -17.86 -12.13 3.94
C ARG A 274 -17.01 -11.82 5.17
N PRO A 275 -15.71 -11.47 5.02
CA PRO A 275 -14.79 -11.35 6.15
C PRO A 275 -15.17 -10.23 7.13
N TYR A 276 -15.96 -9.26 6.69
CA TYR A 276 -16.41 -8.13 7.51
C TYR A 276 -17.87 -8.28 7.99
N GLY A 277 -18.47 -9.49 7.81
CA GLY A 277 -19.84 -9.79 8.20
C GLY A 277 -20.90 -9.06 7.36
N ASP A 278 -22.16 -9.40 7.64
CA ASP A 278 -23.31 -8.63 7.18
C ASP A 278 -23.64 -7.50 8.18
N ASP A 279 -22.64 -6.98 8.91
CA ASP A 279 -22.79 -5.79 9.77
C ASP A 279 -23.08 -4.53 8.94
N ASP A 280 -23.77 -4.77 7.85
CA ASP A 280 -24.36 -3.75 7.01
C ASP A 280 -25.58 -3.18 7.70
N ASP A 281 -25.42 -1.91 8.04
CA ASP A 281 -26.49 -0.95 7.96
C ASP A 281 -27.70 -1.11 8.88
N ASN A 282 -27.52 -1.52 10.14
CA ASN A 282 -28.46 -1.06 11.15
C ASN A 282 -28.24 0.46 11.42
N THR A 283 -28.29 1.23 10.35
CA THR A 283 -28.34 2.69 10.41
C THR A 283 -29.77 3.16 10.63
N ASP A 284 -30.41 2.66 11.68
CA ASP A 284 -31.77 3.05 12.07
C ASP A 284 -31.85 4.43 12.76
N LYS A 285 -30.86 5.33 12.50
CA LYS A 285 -31.03 6.72 12.93
C LYS A 285 -31.25 7.63 11.72
N PRO A 286 -32.53 7.99 11.44
CA PRO A 286 -32.87 8.90 10.33
C PRO A 286 -32.41 10.36 10.54
N ASN A 287 -31.68 10.66 11.63
CA ASN A 287 -31.36 12.01 12.06
C ASN A 287 -29.92 12.47 11.73
N GLY A 288 -29.09 11.63 11.10
CA GLY A 288 -27.76 12.04 10.66
C GLY A 288 -27.84 13.02 9.48
N ALA A 289 -26.94 13.99 9.46
CA ALA A 289 -26.79 14.95 8.39
C ALA A 289 -25.44 14.72 7.67
N VAL A 290 -25.32 15.14 6.41
CA VAL A 290 -24.07 15.05 5.63
C VAL A 290 -22.90 15.72 6.36
N ILE A 291 -23.16 16.78 7.13
CA ILE A 291 -22.14 17.48 7.91
C ILE A 291 -21.53 16.59 9.01
N ASP A 292 -22.26 15.58 9.49
CA ASP A 292 -21.77 14.65 10.51
C ASP A 292 -20.74 13.67 9.97
N LEU A 293 -20.63 13.54 8.65
CA LEU A 293 -19.56 12.85 7.96
C LEU A 293 -18.47 13.82 7.47
N VAL A 294 -18.90 14.88 6.73
CA VAL A 294 -17.96 15.72 5.98
C VAL A 294 -17.08 16.56 6.91
N LEU A 295 -17.65 17.13 7.99
CA LEU A 295 -16.89 18.00 8.88
C LEU A 295 -15.81 17.27 9.67
N PRO A 296 -16.04 16.09 10.28
CA PRO A 296 -14.98 15.31 10.90
C PRO A 296 -13.85 14.93 9.93
N VAL A 297 -14.18 14.60 8.67
CA VAL A 297 -13.18 14.28 7.65
C VAL A 297 -12.33 15.50 7.29
N ILE A 298 -12.94 16.67 7.07
CA ILE A 298 -12.22 17.92 6.80
C ILE A 298 -11.30 18.27 7.97
N VAL A 299 -11.82 18.17 9.20
CA VAL A 299 -11.03 18.44 10.42
C VAL A 299 -9.88 17.44 10.53
N LEU A 300 -10.09 16.19 10.19
CA LEU A 300 -9.04 15.17 10.20
C LEU A 300 -7.90 15.53 9.23
N ILE A 301 -8.22 15.93 8.00
CA ILE A 301 -7.23 16.36 7.02
C ILE A 301 -6.43 17.55 7.57
N ILE A 302 -7.12 18.59 8.07
CA ILE A 302 -6.48 19.79 8.59
C ILE A 302 -5.58 19.44 9.80
N CYS A 303 -6.10 18.66 10.75
CA CYS A 303 -5.35 18.30 11.95
C CYS A 303 -4.16 17.39 11.63
N CYS A 304 -4.28 16.47 10.65
CA CYS A 304 -3.15 15.66 10.22
C CYS A 304 -2.08 16.48 9.51
N ILE A 305 -2.45 17.44 8.65
CA ILE A 305 -1.49 18.39 8.05
C ILE A 305 -0.77 19.19 9.15
N ILE A 306 -1.51 19.74 10.11
CA ILE A 306 -0.91 20.48 11.24
C ILE A 306 0.00 19.56 12.05
N GLY A 307 -0.42 18.32 12.33
CA GLY A 307 0.38 17.34 13.06
C GLY A 307 1.69 17.01 12.33
N MET A 308 1.65 16.87 11.01
CA MET A 308 2.84 16.59 10.20
C MET A 308 3.82 17.76 10.21
N ILE A 309 3.38 18.99 9.91
CA ILE A 309 4.28 20.16 9.94
C ILE A 309 4.77 20.47 11.37
N TYR A 310 3.96 20.15 12.39
CA TYR A 310 4.39 20.24 13.80
C TYR A 310 5.52 19.26 14.10
N SER A 311 5.40 18.01 13.67
CA SER A 311 6.43 17.00 13.89
C SER A 311 7.73 17.29 13.14
N GLY A 312 7.64 18.04 12.04
CA GLY A 312 8.78 18.47 11.22
C GLY A 312 9.40 19.82 11.60
N GLY A 313 8.93 20.46 12.69
CA GLY A 313 9.59 21.66 13.22
C GLY A 313 9.11 23.01 12.68
N PHE A 314 7.96 23.07 11.99
CA PHE A 314 7.40 24.34 11.48
C PHE A 314 7.26 25.41 12.57
N PHE A 315 6.75 25.01 13.73
CA PHE A 315 6.55 25.94 14.86
C PHE A 315 7.84 26.28 15.62
N THR A 316 8.97 25.68 15.25
CA THR A 316 10.30 25.97 15.79
C THR A 316 11.18 26.76 14.83
N GLY A 317 10.62 27.17 13.66
CA GLY A 317 11.27 28.08 12.73
C GLY A 317 11.63 27.49 11.37
N GLU A 318 11.33 26.20 11.13
CA GLU A 318 11.51 25.59 9.80
C GLU A 318 10.50 26.16 8.79
N SER A 319 10.88 26.22 7.52
CA SER A 319 9.95 26.57 6.45
C SER A 319 8.85 25.50 6.34
N PHE A 320 7.70 25.83 5.76
CA PHE A 320 6.62 24.87 5.52
C PHE A 320 7.12 23.65 4.73
N VAL A 321 7.95 23.88 3.72
CA VAL A 321 8.51 22.81 2.86
C VAL A 321 9.47 21.93 3.64
N ASP A 322 10.39 22.54 4.40
CA ASP A 322 11.38 21.80 5.18
C ASP A 322 10.73 21.03 6.34
N ALA A 323 9.76 21.66 7.02
CA ALA A 323 8.97 21.00 8.06
C ALA A 323 8.19 19.78 7.52
N PHE A 324 7.62 19.89 6.32
CA PHE A 324 6.93 18.78 5.67
C PHE A 324 7.92 17.68 5.25
N ALA A 325 9.08 18.06 4.74
CA ALA A 325 10.15 17.13 4.37
C ALA A 325 10.78 16.42 5.57
N GLY A 326 10.83 17.08 6.73
CA GLY A 326 11.31 16.52 7.99
C GLY A 326 10.23 15.88 8.87
N ALA A 327 8.98 15.77 8.38
CA ALA A 327 7.87 15.27 9.19
C ALA A 327 8.04 13.79 9.57
N ASP A 328 7.85 13.50 10.86
CA ASP A 328 7.58 12.15 11.37
C ASP A 328 6.09 11.85 11.11
N ALA A 329 5.80 11.22 9.96
CA ALA A 329 4.43 10.97 9.52
C ALA A 329 3.61 10.15 10.53
N PRO A 330 4.08 9.00 11.09
CA PRO A 330 3.37 8.28 12.12
C PRO A 330 2.98 9.17 13.32
N LYS A 331 3.92 9.98 13.82
CA LYS A 331 3.68 10.89 14.93
C LYS A 331 2.68 12.00 14.57
N GLY A 332 2.83 12.60 13.40
CA GLY A 332 1.94 13.65 12.90
C GLY A 332 0.51 13.15 12.73
N LEU A 333 0.34 11.95 12.18
CA LEU A 333 -0.96 11.30 11.98
C LEU A 333 -1.66 10.95 13.31
N VAL A 334 -0.92 10.42 14.29
CA VAL A 334 -1.47 10.15 15.63
C VAL A 334 -1.95 11.45 16.28
N LEU A 335 -1.14 12.49 16.29
CA LEU A 335 -1.51 13.77 16.88
C LEU A 335 -2.73 14.39 16.18
N GLY A 336 -2.75 14.38 14.86
CA GLY A 336 -3.85 14.92 14.07
C GLY A 336 -5.14 14.14 14.25
N SER A 337 -5.09 12.81 14.20
CA SER A 337 -6.26 11.97 14.40
C SER A 337 -6.80 12.05 15.83
N MET A 338 -5.94 12.13 16.84
CA MET A 338 -6.36 12.29 18.23
C MET A 338 -7.05 13.66 18.45
N ALA A 339 -6.49 14.74 17.90
CA ALA A 339 -7.14 16.05 17.94
C ALA A 339 -8.52 16.02 17.27
N THR A 340 -8.61 15.34 16.13
CA THR A 340 -9.89 15.16 15.41
C THR A 340 -10.88 14.32 16.21
N PHE A 341 -10.42 13.28 16.87
CA PHE A 341 -11.27 12.45 17.74
C PHE A 341 -11.92 13.29 18.86
N PHE A 342 -11.13 14.12 19.54
CA PHE A 342 -11.67 15.04 20.55
C PHE A 342 -12.60 16.09 19.95
N PHE A 343 -12.26 16.65 18.80
CA PHE A 343 -13.17 17.56 18.07
C PHE A 343 -14.49 16.89 17.77
N THR A 344 -14.46 15.68 17.23
CA THR A 344 -15.66 14.91 16.85
C THR A 344 -16.51 14.58 18.07
N PHE A 345 -15.89 14.24 19.19
CA PHE A 345 -16.58 14.08 20.47
C PHE A 345 -17.36 15.34 20.84
N CYS A 346 -16.70 16.49 20.92
CA CYS A 346 -17.33 17.76 21.25
C CYS A 346 -18.43 18.12 20.24
N PHE A 347 -18.14 17.95 18.95
CA PHE A 347 -19.09 18.27 17.88
C PHE A 347 -20.38 17.44 17.98
N TYR A 348 -20.29 16.13 18.18
CA TYR A 348 -21.47 15.27 18.28
C TYR A 348 -22.24 15.47 19.58
N MET A 349 -21.54 15.77 20.68
CA MET A 349 -22.22 16.11 21.95
C MET A 349 -22.98 17.43 21.85
N VAL A 350 -22.37 18.48 21.29
CA VAL A 350 -23.02 19.79 21.09
C VAL A 350 -24.23 19.68 20.15
N ARG A 351 -24.11 18.89 19.08
CA ARG A 351 -25.22 18.65 18.15
C ARG A 351 -26.30 17.70 18.70
N ASN A 352 -26.02 17.07 19.83
CA ASN A 352 -26.93 16.10 20.48
C ASN A 352 -27.38 14.96 19.53
N VAL A 353 -26.47 14.51 18.62
CA VAL A 353 -26.74 13.46 17.64
C VAL A 353 -26.49 12.06 18.18
N MET A 354 -25.76 11.95 19.29
CA MET A 354 -25.53 10.70 20.02
C MET A 354 -25.30 10.95 21.50
N THR A 355 -25.51 9.92 22.33
CA THR A 355 -25.23 9.97 23.77
C THR A 355 -23.76 9.63 24.06
N PHE A 356 -23.26 10.02 25.24
CA PHE A 356 -21.91 9.64 25.67
C PHE A 356 -21.70 8.12 25.69
N LYS A 357 -22.73 7.35 26.09
CA LYS A 357 -22.68 5.89 26.09
C LYS A 357 -22.51 5.33 24.68
N GLU A 358 -23.30 5.80 23.72
CA GLU A 358 -23.17 5.41 22.30
C GLU A 358 -21.81 5.76 21.74
N PHE A 359 -21.26 6.93 22.11
CA PHE A 359 -19.91 7.34 21.72
C PHE A 359 -18.85 6.34 22.23
N THR A 360 -18.90 5.99 23.51
CA THR A 360 -17.93 5.06 24.10
C THR A 360 -18.08 3.63 23.57
N GLU A 361 -19.28 3.19 23.18
CA GLU A 361 -19.52 1.89 22.53
C GLU A 361 -18.86 1.81 21.13
N CYS A 362 -18.66 2.93 20.45
CA CYS A 362 -17.95 2.96 19.16
C CYS A 362 -16.45 2.69 19.30
N ILE A 363 -15.84 2.93 20.48
CA ILE A 363 -14.41 2.71 20.69
C ILE A 363 -14.05 1.23 20.50
N PRO A 364 -14.63 0.26 21.22
CA PRO A 364 -14.34 -1.15 20.98
C PRO A 364 -14.84 -1.65 19.62
N ALA A 365 -15.86 -1.04 19.03
CA ALA A 365 -16.33 -1.38 17.71
C ALA A 365 -15.28 -1.01 16.65
N GLY A 366 -14.74 0.20 16.69
CA GLY A 366 -13.67 0.64 15.81
C GLY A 366 -12.39 -0.17 15.96
N PHE A 367 -12.01 -0.51 17.19
CA PHE A 367 -10.86 -1.39 17.45
C PHE A 367 -11.05 -2.77 16.79
N ARG A 368 -12.24 -3.39 16.97
CA ARG A 368 -12.55 -4.69 16.35
C ARG A 368 -12.49 -4.65 14.83
N ALA A 369 -12.92 -3.56 14.22
CA ALA A 369 -12.85 -3.39 12.77
C ALA A 369 -11.40 -3.40 12.24
N MET A 370 -10.43 -2.99 13.07
CA MET A 370 -9.02 -2.89 12.69
C MET A 370 -8.18 -4.11 13.13
N VAL A 371 -8.75 -5.13 13.76
CA VAL A 371 -8.00 -6.31 14.22
C VAL A 371 -7.31 -7.01 13.06
N ALA A 372 -8.02 -7.24 11.95
CA ALA A 372 -7.46 -7.91 10.79
C ALA A 372 -6.28 -7.12 10.15
N PRO A 373 -6.43 -5.83 9.81
CA PRO A 373 -5.31 -5.00 9.35
C PRO A 373 -4.12 -5.00 10.32
N ILE A 374 -4.36 -4.83 11.63
CA ILE A 374 -3.31 -4.82 12.66
C ILE A 374 -2.52 -6.12 12.67
N MET A 375 -3.21 -7.27 12.62
CA MET A 375 -2.55 -8.58 12.59
C MET A 375 -1.69 -8.75 11.34
N ILE A 376 -2.22 -8.39 10.18
CA ILE A 376 -1.50 -8.55 8.91
C ILE A 376 -0.28 -7.62 8.88
N LEU A 377 -0.44 -6.35 9.27
CA LEU A 377 0.68 -5.41 9.35
C LEU A 377 1.77 -5.90 10.29
N THR A 378 1.42 -6.38 11.48
CA THR A 378 2.37 -6.95 12.45
C THR A 378 3.17 -8.10 11.82
N MET A 379 2.50 -9.02 11.15
CA MET A 379 3.15 -10.15 10.49
C MET A 379 3.97 -9.71 9.27
N ALA A 380 3.48 -8.76 8.47
CA ALA A 380 4.19 -8.23 7.32
C ALA A 380 5.48 -7.50 7.73
N TRP A 381 5.45 -6.67 8.77
CA TRP A 381 6.66 -6.04 9.32
C TRP A 381 7.65 -7.06 9.87
N THR A 382 7.16 -8.13 10.50
CA THR A 382 8.02 -9.23 10.97
C THR A 382 8.66 -9.96 9.79
N LEU A 383 7.90 -10.27 8.74
CA LEU A 383 8.42 -10.90 7.52
C LEU A 383 9.46 -10.00 6.83
N SER A 384 9.19 -8.70 6.74
CA SER A 384 10.14 -7.70 6.24
C SER A 384 11.42 -7.69 7.09
N GLY A 385 11.27 -7.75 8.42
CA GLY A 385 12.40 -7.87 9.35
C GLY A 385 13.24 -9.12 9.10
N MET A 386 12.61 -10.30 8.96
CA MET A 386 13.31 -11.55 8.64
C MET A 386 14.06 -11.44 7.30
N THR A 387 13.42 -10.87 6.28
CA THR A 387 14.02 -10.64 4.96
C THR A 387 15.23 -9.70 5.04
N GLY A 388 15.12 -8.65 5.86
CA GLY A 388 16.22 -7.72 6.15
C GLY A 388 17.41 -8.38 6.84
N LEU A 389 17.17 -9.24 7.83
CA LEU A 389 18.21 -10.00 8.54
C LEU A 389 18.99 -10.94 7.62
N LEU A 390 18.35 -11.44 6.56
CA LEU A 390 19.00 -12.25 5.53
C LEU A 390 19.79 -11.41 4.52
N GLY A 391 19.80 -10.08 4.64
CA GLY A 391 20.57 -9.19 3.78
C GLY A 391 20.01 -9.03 2.37
N ALA A 392 18.70 -9.18 2.17
CA ALA A 392 18.06 -9.02 0.85
C ALA A 392 18.39 -7.68 0.19
N LYS A 393 18.48 -6.59 0.98
CA LYS A 393 18.86 -5.26 0.48
C LYS A 393 20.24 -5.25 -0.19
N PHE A 394 21.21 -5.97 0.35
CA PHE A 394 22.58 -6.02 -0.22
C PHE A 394 22.62 -6.84 -1.50
N TYR A 395 21.86 -7.95 -1.57
CA TYR A 395 21.73 -8.72 -2.81
C TYR A 395 21.16 -7.86 -3.95
N VAL A 396 20.10 -7.11 -3.66
CA VAL A 396 19.48 -6.22 -4.66
C VAL A 396 20.40 -5.06 -5.02
N HIS A 397 21.09 -4.46 -4.03
CA HIS A 397 22.10 -3.43 -4.28
C HIS A 397 23.19 -3.93 -5.25
N ASP A 398 23.76 -5.10 -4.99
CA ASP A 398 24.82 -5.65 -5.83
C ASP A 398 24.33 -5.96 -7.25
N LEU A 399 23.08 -6.40 -7.39
CA LEU A 399 22.45 -6.63 -8.69
C LEU A 399 22.38 -5.33 -9.52
N VAL A 400 22.02 -4.22 -8.89
CA VAL A 400 21.89 -2.91 -9.56
C VAL A 400 23.25 -2.25 -9.78
N ALA A 401 24.13 -2.26 -8.78
CA ALA A 401 25.46 -1.60 -8.83
C ALA A 401 26.39 -2.20 -9.90
N ASN A 402 26.29 -3.50 -10.15
CA ASN A 402 27.11 -4.18 -11.16
C ASN A 402 26.66 -3.94 -12.62
N SER A 403 25.59 -3.16 -12.86
CA SER A 403 25.15 -2.79 -14.19
C SER A 403 25.93 -1.58 -14.72
N ALA A 404 26.68 -1.75 -15.82
CA ALA A 404 27.56 -0.73 -16.40
C ALA A 404 27.36 -0.52 -17.92
N GLY A 405 27.89 0.60 -18.45
CA GLY A 405 27.95 0.89 -19.89
C GLY A 405 26.59 1.23 -20.51
N ILE A 406 26.28 0.65 -21.67
CA ILE A 406 25.02 0.87 -22.42
C ILE A 406 23.78 0.50 -21.58
N LEU A 407 23.96 -0.28 -20.52
CA LEU A 407 22.91 -0.57 -19.56
C LEU A 407 22.36 0.68 -18.87
N LYS A 408 23.10 1.80 -18.83
CA LYS A 408 22.62 3.07 -18.24
C LYS A 408 21.32 3.55 -18.90
N MET A 409 21.17 3.35 -20.21
CA MET A 409 19.94 3.68 -20.93
C MET A 409 18.73 2.88 -20.41
N PHE A 410 18.95 1.62 -20.05
CA PHE A 410 17.92 0.73 -19.53
C PHE A 410 17.75 0.81 -18.02
N LEU A 411 18.64 1.53 -17.33
CA LEU A 411 18.68 1.54 -15.87
C LEU A 411 17.37 2.01 -15.23
N PRO A 412 16.65 3.06 -15.70
CA PRO A 412 15.33 3.38 -15.16
C PRO A 412 14.35 2.21 -15.25
N THR A 413 14.33 1.50 -16.37
CA THR A 413 13.46 0.33 -16.54
C THR A 413 13.87 -0.83 -15.62
N ILE A 414 15.17 -1.08 -15.49
CA ILE A 414 15.70 -2.12 -14.58
C ILE A 414 15.33 -1.77 -13.15
N ILE A 415 15.50 -0.51 -12.73
CA ILE A 415 15.15 -0.04 -11.38
C ILE A 415 13.64 -0.19 -11.15
N PHE A 416 12.80 0.17 -12.12
CA PHE A 416 11.35 -0.05 -12.02
C PHE A 416 11.04 -1.51 -11.76
N VAL A 417 11.57 -2.44 -12.55
CA VAL A 417 11.32 -3.87 -12.41
C VAL A 417 11.83 -4.40 -11.07
N VAL A 418 13.04 -4.01 -10.67
CA VAL A 418 13.63 -4.38 -9.37
C VAL A 418 12.76 -3.86 -8.22
N ALA A 419 12.32 -2.60 -8.30
CA ALA A 419 11.45 -2.01 -7.29
C ALA A 419 10.08 -2.72 -7.23
N VAL A 420 9.50 -3.10 -8.36
CA VAL A 420 8.26 -3.92 -8.43
C VAL A 420 8.46 -5.23 -7.68
N PHE A 421 9.52 -5.98 -7.99
CA PHE A 421 9.78 -7.25 -7.31
C PHE A 421 10.07 -7.09 -5.83
N LEU A 422 10.82 -6.07 -5.45
CA LEU A 422 11.16 -5.82 -4.05
C LEU A 422 9.91 -5.43 -3.25
N ALA A 423 9.11 -4.49 -3.74
CA ALA A 423 7.87 -4.07 -3.08
C ALA A 423 6.83 -5.19 -3.04
N PHE A 424 6.66 -5.93 -4.14
CA PHE A 424 5.80 -7.12 -4.17
C PHE A 424 6.20 -8.16 -3.12
N SER A 425 7.53 -8.39 -2.96
CA SER A 425 8.07 -9.39 -2.04
C SER A 425 8.05 -8.95 -0.58
N THR A 426 8.16 -7.66 -0.31
CA THR A 426 8.21 -7.11 1.05
C THR A 426 6.87 -6.59 1.55
N GLY A 427 5.93 -6.32 0.64
CA GLY A 427 4.63 -5.72 0.94
C GLY A 427 4.75 -4.29 1.44
N THR A 428 5.80 -3.55 1.05
CA THR A 428 5.97 -2.16 1.46
C THR A 428 6.67 -1.32 0.40
N SER A 429 5.97 -0.30 -0.07
CA SER A 429 6.56 0.72 -0.92
C SER A 429 7.62 1.52 -0.18
N TRP A 430 7.35 1.88 1.08
CA TRP A 430 8.23 2.70 1.92
C TRP A 430 9.59 2.04 2.15
N GLY A 431 9.59 0.75 2.49
CA GLY A 431 10.81 -0.04 2.63
C GLY A 431 11.59 -0.10 1.33
N THR A 432 10.90 -0.26 0.21
CA THR A 432 11.50 -0.38 -1.12
C THR A 432 12.21 0.90 -1.55
N PHE A 433 11.52 2.04 -1.56
CA PHE A 433 12.16 3.27 -2.01
C PHE A 433 13.25 3.77 -1.05
N SER A 434 13.07 3.55 0.26
CA SER A 434 14.09 3.93 1.26
C SER A 434 15.41 3.18 1.08
N ILE A 435 15.36 1.96 0.52
CA ILE A 435 16.55 1.19 0.17
C ILE A 435 17.13 1.64 -1.17
N LEU A 436 16.28 1.84 -2.17
CA LEU A 436 16.74 2.04 -3.54
C LEU A 436 17.13 3.48 -3.86
N ILE A 437 16.49 4.51 -3.27
CA ILE A 437 16.83 5.92 -3.52
C ILE A 437 18.30 6.22 -3.23
N PRO A 438 18.88 5.86 -2.07
CA PRO A 438 20.30 6.08 -1.82
C PRO A 438 21.20 5.39 -2.84
N VAL A 439 20.81 4.19 -3.29
CA VAL A 439 21.57 3.45 -4.33
C VAL A 439 21.56 4.20 -5.65
N VAL A 440 20.37 4.65 -6.09
CA VAL A 440 20.20 5.40 -7.34
C VAL A 440 20.96 6.73 -7.30
N CYS A 441 20.91 7.46 -6.17
CA CYS A 441 21.66 8.69 -5.96
C CYS A 441 23.18 8.45 -6.10
N ASN A 442 23.68 7.34 -5.58
CA ASN A 442 25.11 6.99 -5.67
C ASN A 442 25.53 6.58 -7.09
N VAL A 443 24.61 6.05 -7.90
CA VAL A 443 24.91 5.64 -9.29
C VAL A 443 25.06 6.85 -10.21
N PHE A 444 24.18 7.84 -10.09
CA PHE A 444 24.12 8.97 -11.03
C PHE A 444 24.77 10.26 -10.53
N GLY A 445 24.79 10.51 -9.23
CA GLY A 445 25.33 11.77 -8.69
C GLY A 445 24.52 13.02 -9.11
N SER A 446 25.12 14.20 -8.93
CA SER A 446 24.48 15.50 -9.21
C SER A 446 24.98 16.21 -10.49
N GLY A 447 25.75 15.51 -11.35
CA GLY A 447 26.39 16.09 -12.55
C GLY A 447 25.55 15.98 -13.82
N ASP A 448 26.21 15.81 -14.96
CA ASP A 448 25.60 15.72 -16.32
C ASP A 448 24.56 14.60 -16.48
N THR A 449 24.44 13.72 -15.49
CA THR A 449 23.48 12.60 -15.44
C THR A 449 22.24 12.90 -14.59
N TYR A 450 22.01 14.15 -14.22
CA TYR A 450 20.95 14.53 -13.27
C TYR A 450 19.53 14.18 -13.80
N GLU A 451 19.26 14.35 -15.10
CA GLU A 451 17.97 13.97 -15.66
C GLU A 451 17.75 12.45 -15.58
N MET A 452 18.79 11.67 -15.85
CA MET A 452 18.75 10.21 -15.70
C MET A 452 18.53 9.80 -14.24
N LEU A 453 19.09 10.55 -13.28
CA LEU A 453 18.82 10.40 -11.86
C LEU A 453 17.31 10.58 -11.58
N ILE A 454 16.71 11.68 -12.03
CA ILE A 454 15.29 11.98 -11.81
C ILE A 454 14.39 10.89 -12.39
N ILE A 455 14.65 10.45 -13.62
CA ILE A 455 13.88 9.37 -14.26
C ILE A 455 14.04 8.06 -13.48
N SER A 456 15.23 7.77 -12.99
CA SER A 456 15.53 6.54 -12.23
C SER A 456 14.89 6.56 -10.84
N ILE A 457 14.88 7.70 -10.17
CA ILE A 457 14.14 7.87 -8.90
C ILE A 457 12.63 7.73 -9.15
N ALA A 458 12.08 8.36 -10.21
CA ALA A 458 10.68 8.19 -10.58
C ALA A 458 10.34 6.73 -10.88
N ALA A 459 11.22 6.01 -11.56
CA ALA A 459 11.08 4.59 -11.83
C ALA A 459 11.11 3.74 -10.56
N CYS A 460 12.00 4.07 -9.61
CA CYS A 460 12.05 3.45 -8.29
C CYS A 460 10.72 3.64 -7.54
N LEU A 461 10.23 4.87 -7.47
CA LEU A 461 8.99 5.22 -6.80
C LEU A 461 7.77 4.55 -7.45
N SER A 462 7.67 4.65 -8.78
CA SER A 462 6.62 3.97 -9.58
C SER A 462 6.64 2.46 -9.39
N GLY A 463 7.83 1.85 -9.40
CA GLY A 463 8.00 0.42 -9.21
C GLY A 463 7.62 -0.02 -7.79
N ALA A 464 7.99 0.78 -6.77
CA ALA A 464 7.59 0.54 -5.40
C ALA A 464 6.06 0.55 -5.25
N VAL A 465 5.37 1.54 -5.80
CA VAL A 465 3.90 1.61 -5.79
C VAL A 465 3.28 0.45 -6.58
N CYS A 466 3.82 0.12 -7.76
CA CYS A 466 3.30 -0.97 -8.58
C CYS A 466 3.43 -2.33 -7.88
N GLY A 467 4.58 -2.62 -7.29
CA GLY A 467 4.82 -3.87 -6.58
C GLY A 467 3.95 -4.02 -5.35
N ASP A 468 3.83 -2.95 -4.59
CA ASP A 468 2.96 -2.86 -3.42
C ASP A 468 1.49 -3.09 -3.82
N HIS A 469 1.01 -2.38 -4.81
CA HIS A 469 -0.34 -2.47 -5.40
C HIS A 469 -0.68 -3.88 -5.93
N CYS A 470 0.31 -4.70 -6.28
CA CYS A 470 0.14 -6.09 -6.70
C CYS A 470 0.26 -7.09 -5.55
N SER A 471 0.80 -6.68 -4.41
CA SER A 471 1.21 -7.58 -3.34
C SER A 471 0.06 -7.95 -2.40
N PRO A 472 -0.19 -9.26 -2.17
CA PRO A 472 -1.19 -9.69 -1.19
C PRO A 472 -0.79 -9.44 0.27
N ILE A 473 0.43 -8.98 0.52
CA ILE A 473 0.92 -8.63 1.86
C ILE A 473 1.13 -7.12 2.03
N SER A 474 0.68 -6.34 1.05
CA SER A 474 0.74 -4.87 1.10
C SER A 474 -0.20 -4.31 2.15
N ASP A 475 0.31 -3.36 2.90
CA ASP A 475 -0.46 -2.63 3.92
C ASP A 475 -1.58 -1.79 3.30
N THR A 476 -1.32 -1.06 2.19
CA THR A 476 -2.35 -0.25 1.51
C THR A 476 -3.42 -1.12 0.85
N THR A 477 -3.02 -2.22 0.19
CA THR A 477 -3.96 -3.17 -0.44
C THR A 477 -4.86 -3.84 0.61
N ILE A 478 -4.31 -4.16 1.80
CA ILE A 478 -5.08 -4.67 2.93
C ILE A 478 -6.08 -3.63 3.42
N MET A 479 -5.64 -2.38 3.59
CA MET A 479 -6.52 -1.30 4.05
C MET A 479 -7.59 -0.93 3.02
N ALA A 480 -7.28 -0.96 1.73
CA ALA A 480 -8.26 -0.77 0.66
C ALA A 480 -9.33 -1.88 0.69
N SER A 481 -8.92 -3.13 0.93
CA SER A 481 -9.84 -4.25 1.13
C SER A 481 -10.75 -4.03 2.34
N ALA A 482 -10.17 -3.58 3.46
CA ALA A 482 -10.90 -3.30 4.68
C ALA A 482 -11.88 -2.13 4.49
N GLY A 483 -11.44 -1.03 3.86
CA GLY A 483 -12.28 0.13 3.56
C GLY A 483 -13.47 -0.21 2.67
N ALA A 484 -13.25 -1.04 1.65
CA ALA A 484 -14.30 -1.51 0.76
C ALA A 484 -15.16 -2.64 1.34
N HIS A 485 -14.79 -3.24 2.48
CA HIS A 485 -15.35 -4.51 2.96
C HIS A 485 -15.32 -5.61 1.89
N SER A 486 -14.24 -5.70 1.16
CA SER A 486 -13.98 -6.72 0.15
C SER A 486 -13.11 -7.83 0.73
N ASP A 487 -13.30 -9.06 0.27
CA ASP A 487 -12.32 -10.13 0.53
C ASP A 487 -10.96 -9.73 -0.04
N HIS A 488 -9.92 -9.82 0.77
CA HIS A 488 -8.59 -9.33 0.42
C HIS A 488 -7.97 -10.06 -0.77
N VAL A 489 -8.10 -11.39 -0.82
CA VAL A 489 -7.55 -12.18 -1.93
C VAL A 489 -8.31 -11.91 -3.23
N ASN A 490 -9.62 -11.68 -3.14
CA ASN A 490 -10.42 -11.26 -4.29
C ASN A 490 -9.99 -9.89 -4.80
N HIS A 491 -9.75 -8.93 -3.88
CA HIS A 491 -9.24 -7.62 -4.27
C HIS A 491 -7.93 -7.74 -5.04
N VAL A 492 -6.92 -8.41 -4.47
CA VAL A 492 -5.62 -8.61 -5.13
C VAL A 492 -5.78 -9.28 -6.49
N SER A 493 -6.53 -10.39 -6.57
CA SER A 493 -6.68 -11.14 -7.82
C SER A 493 -7.45 -10.39 -8.91
N THR A 494 -8.37 -9.51 -8.54
CA THR A 494 -9.14 -8.69 -9.50
C THR A 494 -8.38 -7.45 -9.95
N GLN A 495 -7.53 -6.88 -9.10
CA GLN A 495 -6.68 -5.73 -9.38
C GLN A 495 -5.48 -6.07 -10.26
N LEU A 496 -4.90 -7.28 -10.08
CA LEU A 496 -3.67 -7.68 -10.74
C LEU A 496 -3.66 -7.51 -12.27
N PRO A 497 -4.70 -7.90 -13.04
CA PRO A 497 -4.73 -7.63 -14.48
C PRO A 497 -4.63 -6.15 -14.84
N TYR A 498 -5.23 -5.28 -14.04
CA TYR A 498 -5.16 -3.83 -14.23
C TYR A 498 -3.78 -3.29 -13.93
N ALA A 499 -3.23 -3.64 -12.77
CA ALA A 499 -1.90 -3.24 -12.37
C ALA A 499 -0.81 -3.70 -13.36
N LEU A 500 -0.88 -4.95 -13.85
CA LEU A 500 0.03 -5.47 -14.86
C LEU A 500 -0.09 -4.74 -16.21
N THR A 501 -1.29 -4.32 -16.59
CA THR A 501 -1.48 -3.51 -17.81
C THR A 501 -0.82 -2.16 -17.67
N ALA A 502 -1.06 -1.43 -16.57
CA ALA A 502 -0.41 -0.16 -16.29
C ALA A 502 1.12 -0.31 -16.16
N ALA A 503 1.60 -1.37 -15.50
CA ALA A 503 3.01 -1.67 -15.36
C ALA A 503 3.69 -1.91 -16.71
N SER A 504 3.07 -2.71 -17.59
CA SER A 504 3.62 -3.00 -18.94
C SER A 504 3.75 -1.73 -19.79
N VAL A 505 2.75 -0.85 -19.72
CA VAL A 505 2.80 0.45 -20.39
C VAL A 505 3.87 1.36 -19.77
N SER A 506 4.03 1.33 -18.44
CA SER A 506 5.06 2.09 -17.72
C SER A 506 6.48 1.62 -18.06
N VAL A 507 6.70 0.31 -18.21
CA VAL A 507 7.97 -0.26 -18.71
C VAL A 507 8.33 0.34 -20.06
N ALA A 508 7.37 0.38 -21.00
CA ALA A 508 7.59 1.02 -22.30
C ALA A 508 7.90 2.52 -22.15
N GLY A 509 7.21 3.22 -21.26
CA GLY A 509 7.47 4.61 -20.92
C GLY A 509 8.90 4.84 -20.41
N TYR A 510 9.39 4.01 -19.48
CA TYR A 510 10.76 4.10 -18.96
C TYR A 510 11.83 3.75 -20.00
N LEU A 511 11.56 2.79 -20.88
CA LEU A 511 12.46 2.50 -22.02
C LEU A 511 12.59 3.71 -22.94
N ILE A 512 11.49 4.38 -23.26
CA ILE A 512 11.47 5.58 -24.10
C ILE A 512 12.17 6.74 -23.39
N ALA A 513 11.83 7.03 -22.13
CA ALA A 513 12.43 8.12 -21.36
C ALA A 513 13.94 7.93 -21.17
N GLY A 514 14.37 6.72 -20.77
CA GLY A 514 15.78 6.40 -20.61
C GLY A 514 16.56 6.47 -21.94
N GLY A 515 15.93 6.03 -23.04
CA GLY A 515 16.51 6.17 -24.38
C GLY A 515 16.68 7.64 -24.78
N ILE A 516 15.64 8.45 -24.65
CA ILE A 516 15.72 9.89 -25.00
C ILE A 516 16.77 10.59 -24.12
N ALA A 517 16.74 10.40 -22.80
CA ALA A 517 17.70 11.03 -21.89
C ALA A 517 19.15 10.63 -22.18
N TYR A 518 19.38 9.36 -22.57
CA TYR A 518 20.70 8.86 -22.89
C TYR A 518 21.28 9.48 -24.19
N PHE A 519 20.43 9.69 -25.24
CA PHE A 519 20.90 10.19 -26.53
C PHE A 519 20.86 11.71 -26.67
N THR A 520 20.01 12.41 -25.90
CA THR A 520 19.77 13.85 -26.10
C THR A 520 20.27 14.73 -24.97
N GLU A 521 20.56 14.15 -23.78
CA GLU A 521 20.98 14.88 -22.57
C GLU A 521 20.10 16.10 -22.26
N SER A 522 18.78 16.00 -22.50
CA SER A 522 17.88 17.14 -22.41
C SER A 522 16.51 16.78 -21.83
N SER A 523 15.78 17.78 -21.33
CA SER A 523 14.40 17.70 -20.85
C SER A 523 13.37 17.17 -21.87
N LEU A 524 13.81 16.81 -23.08
CA LEU A 524 12.99 16.13 -24.10
C LEU A 524 12.46 14.77 -23.62
N ALA A 525 13.05 14.16 -22.59
CA ALA A 525 12.55 12.93 -22.00
C ALA A 525 11.10 13.06 -21.46
N LEU A 526 10.63 14.28 -21.17
CA LEU A 526 9.22 14.56 -20.83
C LEU A 526 8.23 14.15 -21.93
N ILE A 527 8.65 14.07 -23.19
CA ILE A 527 7.83 13.59 -24.30
C ILE A 527 7.41 12.11 -24.10
N ALA A 528 8.14 11.36 -23.30
CA ALA A 528 7.78 9.98 -22.96
C ALA A 528 6.41 9.88 -22.26
N LEU A 529 5.99 10.88 -21.47
CA LEU A 529 4.69 10.86 -20.79
C LEU A 529 3.49 10.84 -21.75
N PRO A 530 3.32 11.79 -22.69
CA PRO A 530 2.21 11.73 -23.63
C PRO A 530 2.27 10.47 -24.52
N ILE A 531 3.45 9.97 -24.89
CA ILE A 531 3.58 8.72 -25.64
C ILE A 531 3.07 7.54 -24.81
N THR A 532 3.43 7.48 -23.53
CA THR A 532 2.98 6.44 -22.59
C THR A 532 1.46 6.46 -22.42
N LEU A 533 0.85 7.65 -22.28
CA LEU A 533 -0.60 7.81 -22.18
C LEU A 533 -1.32 7.40 -23.48
N CYS A 534 -0.77 7.75 -24.64
CA CYS A 534 -1.28 7.28 -25.94
C CYS A 534 -1.21 5.76 -26.05
N LEU A 535 -0.10 5.15 -25.63
CA LEU A 535 0.08 3.70 -25.63
C LEU A 535 -0.96 3.03 -24.72
N LEU A 536 -1.21 3.56 -23.52
CA LEU A 536 -2.27 3.09 -22.64
C LEU A 536 -3.64 3.12 -23.31
N PHE A 537 -3.99 4.26 -23.91
CA PHE A 537 -5.28 4.44 -24.57
C PHE A 537 -5.47 3.45 -25.73
N VAL A 538 -4.46 3.29 -26.58
CA VAL A 538 -4.48 2.31 -27.68
C VAL A 538 -4.61 0.89 -27.13
N THR A 539 -3.87 0.52 -26.10
CA THR A 539 -3.95 -0.79 -25.46
C THR A 539 -5.38 -1.09 -24.97
N LEU A 540 -6.00 -0.15 -24.27
CA LEU A 540 -7.38 -0.31 -23.78
C LEU A 540 -8.41 -0.39 -24.92
N LEU A 541 -8.23 0.38 -26.02
CA LEU A 541 -9.10 0.29 -27.19
C LEU A 541 -8.98 -1.08 -27.89
N VAL A 542 -7.77 -1.59 -28.06
CA VAL A 542 -7.54 -2.93 -28.64
C VAL A 542 -8.18 -4.00 -27.78
N MET A 543 -7.96 -3.98 -26.46
CA MET A 543 -8.56 -4.94 -25.53
C MET A 543 -10.10 -4.89 -25.58
N ARG A 544 -10.69 -3.69 -25.56
CA ARG A 544 -12.14 -3.51 -25.67
C ARG A 544 -12.69 -4.09 -26.97
N THR A 545 -12.02 -3.83 -28.07
CA THR A 545 -12.45 -4.29 -29.40
C THR A 545 -12.35 -5.82 -29.51
N TYR A 546 -11.27 -6.40 -28.99
CA TYR A 546 -11.06 -7.84 -28.96
C TYR A 546 -12.14 -8.55 -28.13
N MET A 547 -12.43 -8.07 -26.94
CA MET A 547 -13.44 -8.68 -26.07
C MET A 547 -14.87 -8.56 -26.63
N ARG A 548 -15.20 -7.44 -27.31
CA ARG A 548 -16.49 -7.31 -28.00
C ARG A 548 -16.68 -8.34 -29.11
N LYS A 549 -15.60 -8.73 -29.81
CA LYS A 549 -15.65 -9.77 -30.84
C LYS A 549 -15.83 -11.17 -30.27
N GLN A 550 -15.45 -11.42 -29.00
CA GLN A 550 -15.63 -12.71 -28.35
C GLN A 550 -17.06 -12.89 -27.78
N THR A 551 -17.78 -11.79 -27.54
CA THR A 551 -19.15 -11.80 -26.99
C THR A 551 -20.22 -11.63 -28.05
N ALA A 552 -19.86 -11.31 -29.28
CA ALA A 552 -20.73 -11.28 -30.47
C ALA A 552 -20.65 -12.62 -31.23
#